data_b07c7f54dfbaedd0101921de5f107792
#
_entry.id   b07c7f54dfbaedd0101921de5f107792
#
_cell.length_a   1.000
_cell.length_b   1.000
_cell.length_c   1.000
_cell.angle_alpha   90.00
_cell.angle_beta   90.00
_cell.angle_gamma   90.00
#
_symmetry.space_group_name_H-M   'P 1'
#
loop_
_entity.id
_entity.type
_entity.pdbx_description
1 polymer ?
#
loop_
_entity_poly.entity_id
_entity_poly.type
_entity_poly.pdbx_seq_one_letter_code
_entity_poly.pdbx_strand_id
1 'polypeptide(L)'
;MQGNFGREELRRNGRKQLFDDMPDLNKEQQAIFDDVVESVVNHSPSFKNVFYVDGPAGSGKTFLYRKLIHYLRSKGLIVLIVAVSGIAALLLPGGRTVHSRFRLPVPLPLEGATANITANSGTAQLLRITSLLIWDEAPNAPRAAFDAVSRCLQDVLQDLPNRSKRQPFGGLPVLFGGDFRQIR
;
A
#
# COMPACT_ATOMS: atom_id res chain seq x y z
N MET A 1 26.96 -3.60 17.72
CA MET A 1 25.69 -2.87 17.46
C MET A 1 25.81 -1.64 16.56
N GLN A 2 26.97 -1.05 16.35
CA GLN A 2 27.18 0.14 15.49
C GLN A 2 27.02 -0.09 13.96
N GLY A 3 27.18 -1.31 13.47
CA GLY A 3 27.14 -1.60 12.03
C GLY A 3 25.75 -1.54 11.37
N ASN A 4 24.66 -1.59 12.13
CA ASN A 4 23.31 -1.61 11.58
C ASN A 4 22.73 -0.19 11.38
N PHE A 5 23.07 0.74 12.25
CA PHE A 5 22.64 2.14 12.16
C PHE A 5 23.20 2.84 10.91
N GLY A 6 24.47 2.68 10.61
CA GLY A 6 25.09 3.27 9.43
C GLY A 6 24.52 2.74 8.10
N ARG A 7 24.13 1.46 8.05
CA ARG A 7 23.50 0.88 6.84
C ARG A 7 22.06 1.38 6.62
N GLU A 8 21.30 1.59 7.69
CA GLU A 8 19.95 2.16 7.58
C GLU A 8 20.00 3.61 7.15
N GLU A 9 20.91 4.39 7.69
CA GLU A 9 21.11 5.80 7.33
C GLU A 9 21.54 5.95 5.87
N LEU A 10 22.49 5.14 5.40
CA LEU A 10 22.88 5.08 3.99
C LEU A 10 21.70 4.72 3.07
N ARG A 11 20.86 3.77 3.49
CA ARG A 11 19.65 3.40 2.74
C ARG A 11 18.62 4.54 2.69
N ARG A 12 18.43 5.28 3.79
CA ARG A 12 17.53 6.43 3.85
C ARG A 12 18.01 7.57 2.96
N ASN A 13 19.31 7.89 3.02
CA ASN A 13 19.94 8.93 2.21
C ASN A 13 19.86 8.59 0.71
N GLY A 14 20.16 7.36 0.32
CA GLY A 14 20.00 6.93 -1.07
C GLY A 14 18.54 7.00 -1.56
N ARG A 15 17.57 6.71 -0.71
CA ARG A 15 16.14 6.84 -1.08
C ARG A 15 15.69 8.29 -1.18
N LYS A 16 16.23 9.16 -0.32
CA LYS A 16 15.97 10.59 -0.40
C LYS A 16 16.52 11.15 -1.71
N GLN A 17 17.73 10.80 -2.07
CA GLN A 17 18.33 11.22 -3.34
C GLN A 17 17.51 10.73 -4.53
N LEU A 18 17.08 9.45 -4.54
CA LEU A 18 16.20 8.94 -5.58
C LEU A 18 14.86 9.72 -5.69
N PHE A 19 14.32 10.22 -4.57
CA PHE A 19 13.14 11.07 -4.58
C PHE A 19 13.44 12.46 -5.15
N ASP A 20 14.56 13.05 -4.71
CA ASP A 20 14.97 14.40 -5.11
C ASP A 20 15.33 14.46 -6.62
N ASP A 21 15.89 13.36 -7.16
CA ASP A 21 16.25 13.23 -8.59
C ASP A 21 15.03 12.97 -9.51
N MET A 22 13.85 12.66 -8.94
CA MET A 22 12.64 12.42 -9.74
C MET A 22 12.04 13.75 -10.22
N PRO A 23 11.54 13.84 -11.48
CA PRO A 23 10.81 15.00 -11.97
C PRO A 23 9.64 15.40 -11.06
N ASP A 24 9.20 16.63 -11.14
CA ASP A 24 8.07 17.12 -10.37
C ASP A 24 6.75 16.45 -10.78
N LEU A 25 5.84 16.34 -9.84
CA LEU A 25 4.47 15.91 -10.08
C LEU A 25 3.69 17.04 -10.77
N ASN A 26 2.74 16.67 -11.62
CA ASN A 26 1.76 17.66 -12.09
C ASN A 26 0.81 18.02 -10.93
N LYS A 27 -0.04 19.05 -11.13
CA LYS A 27 -0.93 19.57 -10.06
C LYS A 27 -1.87 18.52 -9.48
N GLU A 28 -2.43 17.66 -10.33
CA GLU A 28 -3.36 16.61 -9.89
C GLU A 28 -2.63 15.51 -9.11
N GLN A 29 -1.49 15.07 -9.60
CA GLN A 29 -0.65 14.11 -8.91
C GLN A 29 -0.13 14.66 -7.58
N GLN A 30 0.23 15.95 -7.52
CA GLN A 30 0.70 16.60 -6.31
C GLN A 30 -0.41 16.63 -5.24
N ALA A 31 -1.63 16.97 -5.61
CA ALA A 31 -2.76 16.97 -4.68
C ALA A 31 -2.98 15.58 -4.06
N ILE A 32 -2.95 14.51 -4.88
CA ILE A 32 -3.09 13.14 -4.38
C ILE A 32 -1.89 12.76 -3.49
N PHE A 33 -0.69 13.14 -3.88
CA PHE A 33 0.52 12.89 -3.11
C PHE A 33 0.41 13.51 -1.72
N ASP A 34 0.00 14.78 -1.64
CA ASP A 34 -0.13 15.52 -0.38
C ASP A 34 -1.20 14.90 0.52
N ASP A 35 -2.38 14.57 -0.03
CA ASP A 35 -3.48 13.92 0.70
C ASP A 35 -3.04 12.57 1.29
N VAL A 36 -2.36 11.74 0.51
CA VAL A 36 -1.87 10.43 0.96
C VAL A 36 -0.79 10.60 2.03
N VAL A 37 0.16 11.50 1.83
CA VAL A 37 1.23 11.76 2.80
C VAL A 37 0.65 12.29 4.11
N GLU A 38 -0.31 13.21 4.04
CA GLU A 38 -0.99 13.74 5.23
C GLU A 38 -1.70 12.63 6.01
N SER A 39 -2.45 11.77 5.33
CA SER A 39 -3.12 10.61 5.95
C SER A 39 -2.13 9.65 6.62
N VAL A 40 -0.97 9.41 6.00
CA VAL A 40 0.05 8.51 6.53
C VAL A 40 0.76 9.10 7.74
N VAL A 41 1.03 10.41 7.74
CA VAL A 41 1.81 11.07 8.81
C VAL A 41 0.94 11.44 10.02
N ASN A 42 -0.25 11.99 9.78
CA ASN A 42 -1.09 12.53 10.84
C ASN A 42 -1.97 11.50 11.57
N HIS A 43 -2.17 10.33 10.97
CA HIS A 43 -2.88 9.18 11.58
C HIS A 43 -4.20 9.57 12.30
N SER A 44 -4.89 10.62 11.85
CA SER A 44 -6.12 11.07 12.50
C SER A 44 -7.28 10.13 12.15
N PRO A 45 -8.07 9.68 13.15
CA PRO A 45 -9.26 8.85 12.90
C PRO A 45 -10.33 9.55 12.03
N SER A 46 -10.27 10.86 11.91
CA SER A 46 -11.16 11.66 11.06
C SER A 46 -10.66 11.82 9.62
N PHE A 47 -9.42 11.42 9.32
CA PHE A 47 -8.87 11.49 7.99
C PHE A 47 -9.35 10.34 7.09
N LYS A 48 -9.52 10.64 5.82
CA LYS A 48 -9.72 9.62 4.79
C LYS A 48 -8.51 8.69 4.77
N ASN A 49 -8.75 7.40 4.91
CA ASN A 49 -7.70 6.38 4.81
C ASN A 49 -7.78 5.57 3.52
N VAL A 50 -8.76 5.83 2.66
CA VAL A 50 -8.93 5.14 1.38
C VAL A 50 -8.91 6.17 0.24
N PHE A 51 -7.98 5.98 -0.68
CA PHE A 51 -7.76 6.84 -1.84
C PHE A 51 -7.86 6.01 -3.11
N TYR A 52 -8.27 6.64 -4.20
CA TYR A 52 -8.31 6.02 -5.51
C TYR A 52 -7.73 6.94 -6.58
N VAL A 53 -6.84 6.40 -7.41
CA VAL A 53 -6.28 7.09 -8.58
C VAL A 53 -6.79 6.41 -9.83
N ASP A 54 -7.72 7.07 -10.52
CA ASP A 54 -8.21 6.65 -11.82
C ASP A 54 -7.33 7.20 -12.94
N GLY A 55 -7.11 6.40 -13.94
CA GLY A 55 -6.42 6.85 -15.14
C GLY A 55 -6.03 5.72 -16.08
N PRO A 56 -6.02 5.98 -17.40
CA PRO A 56 -5.62 4.98 -18.39
C PRO A 56 -4.15 4.57 -18.25
N ALA A 57 -3.74 3.56 -19.01
CA ALA A 57 -2.32 3.23 -19.13
C ALA A 57 -1.54 4.47 -19.62
N GLY A 58 -0.37 4.71 -19.03
CA GLY A 58 0.47 5.87 -19.37
C GLY A 58 0.09 7.19 -18.70
N SER A 59 -0.98 7.27 -17.89
CA SER A 59 -1.37 8.50 -17.17
C SER A 59 -0.42 8.92 -16.04
N GLY A 60 0.65 8.16 -15.80
CA GLY A 60 1.62 8.49 -14.76
C GLY A 60 1.32 7.92 -13.38
N LYS A 61 0.35 7.01 -13.20
CA LYS A 61 0.06 6.35 -11.90
C LYS A 61 1.31 5.71 -11.28
N THR A 62 2.04 4.92 -12.07
CA THR A 62 3.28 4.27 -11.60
C THR A 62 4.33 5.26 -11.16
N PHE A 63 4.41 6.43 -11.82
CA PHE A 63 5.32 7.52 -11.45
C PHE A 63 4.95 8.11 -10.08
N LEU A 64 3.66 8.41 -9.86
CA LEU A 64 3.15 8.87 -8.57
C LEU A 64 3.43 7.85 -7.45
N TYR A 65 3.18 6.54 -7.70
CA TYR A 65 3.49 5.50 -6.72
C TYR A 65 4.98 5.46 -6.37
N ARG A 66 5.86 5.51 -7.36
CA ARG A 66 7.31 5.54 -7.12
C ARG A 66 7.71 6.75 -6.28
N LYS A 67 7.16 7.93 -6.57
CA LYS A 67 7.45 9.15 -5.81
C LYS A 67 6.98 9.01 -4.35
N LEU A 68 5.77 8.50 -4.09
CA LEU A 68 5.27 8.17 -2.74
C LEU A 68 6.16 7.15 -2.03
N ILE A 69 6.54 6.06 -2.71
CA ILE A 69 7.38 5.00 -2.15
C ILE A 69 8.74 5.56 -1.71
N HIS A 70 9.41 6.31 -2.57
CA HIS A 70 10.74 6.87 -2.26
C HIS A 70 10.65 7.88 -1.12
N TYR A 71 9.67 8.78 -1.17
CA TYR A 71 9.44 9.76 -0.11
C TYR A 71 9.18 9.11 1.26
N LEU A 72 8.18 8.26 1.36
CA LEU A 72 7.80 7.64 2.64
C LEU A 72 8.90 6.73 3.19
N ARG A 73 9.54 5.95 2.32
CA ARG A 73 10.67 5.10 2.73
C ARG A 73 11.91 5.91 3.14
N SER A 74 12.13 7.12 2.61
CA SER A 74 13.19 8.02 3.07
C SER A 74 12.94 8.52 4.50
N LYS A 75 11.67 8.61 4.89
CA LYS A 75 11.24 8.91 6.27
C LYS A 75 11.27 7.69 7.21
N GLY A 76 11.68 6.52 6.70
CA GLY A 76 11.72 5.27 7.47
C GLY A 76 10.36 4.55 7.57
N LEU A 77 9.35 5.00 6.85
CA LEU A 77 8.01 4.40 6.84
C LEU A 77 7.96 3.18 5.92
N ILE A 78 7.12 2.22 6.28
CA ILE A 78 6.96 0.98 5.51
C ILE A 78 5.80 1.14 4.53
N VAL A 79 6.11 1.00 3.24
CA VAL A 79 5.12 1.00 2.16
C VAL A 79 5.08 -0.38 1.53
N LEU A 80 3.92 -1.01 1.58
CA LEU A 80 3.64 -2.26 0.88
C LEU A 80 2.96 -1.97 -0.46
N ILE A 81 3.33 -2.76 -1.46
CA ILE A 81 2.78 -2.65 -2.80
C ILE A 81 2.23 -4.01 -3.19
N VAL A 82 0.98 -4.01 -3.66
CA VAL A 82 0.34 -5.19 -4.23
C VAL A 82 -0.29 -4.86 -5.58
N ALA A 83 -0.39 -5.86 -6.43
CA ALA A 83 -1.10 -5.79 -7.70
C ALA A 83 -1.91 -7.07 -7.94
N VAL A 84 -2.84 -7.02 -8.87
CA VAL A 84 -3.63 -8.20 -9.24
C VAL A 84 -2.77 -9.20 -10.00
N SER A 85 -1.95 -8.73 -10.93
CA SER A 85 -1.07 -9.57 -11.74
C SER A 85 0.38 -9.56 -11.25
N GLY A 86 1.11 -10.65 -11.53
CA GLY A 86 2.55 -10.75 -11.24
C GLY A 86 3.37 -9.74 -12.04
N ILE A 87 2.97 -9.46 -13.29
CA ILE A 87 3.67 -8.51 -14.16
C ILE A 87 3.57 -7.10 -13.58
N ALA A 88 2.37 -6.65 -13.22
CA ALA A 88 2.18 -5.33 -12.60
C ALA A 88 2.94 -5.21 -11.27
N ALA A 89 2.96 -6.27 -10.46
CA ALA A 89 3.70 -6.28 -9.21
C ALA A 89 5.21 -6.04 -9.40
N LEU A 90 5.81 -6.53 -10.49
CA LEU A 90 7.24 -6.37 -10.78
C LEU A 90 7.61 -4.94 -11.21
N LEU A 91 6.67 -4.12 -11.65
CA LEU A 91 6.92 -2.74 -12.08
C LEU A 91 7.23 -1.80 -10.91
N LEU A 92 6.91 -2.20 -9.70
CA LEU A 92 7.08 -1.38 -8.49
C LEU A 92 8.06 -2.02 -7.50
N PRO A 93 8.89 -1.22 -6.80
CA PRO A 93 9.94 -1.71 -5.91
C PRO A 93 9.40 -2.53 -4.73
N GLY A 94 9.61 -3.85 -4.75
CA GLY A 94 9.15 -4.76 -3.70
C GLY A 94 7.67 -5.13 -3.79
N GLY A 95 7.06 -4.92 -4.96
CA GLY A 95 5.69 -5.32 -5.25
C GLY A 95 5.51 -6.84 -5.24
N ARG A 96 4.32 -7.28 -4.85
CA ARG A 96 3.86 -8.68 -4.88
C ARG A 96 2.42 -8.75 -5.34
N THR A 97 1.96 -9.93 -5.74
CA THR A 97 0.53 -10.10 -5.97
C THR A 97 -0.24 -10.05 -4.64
N VAL A 98 -1.50 -9.60 -4.69
CA VAL A 98 -2.42 -9.59 -3.54
C VAL A 98 -2.48 -10.98 -2.90
N HIS A 99 -2.65 -12.02 -3.72
CA HIS A 99 -2.70 -13.42 -3.26
C HIS A 99 -1.44 -13.82 -2.48
N SER A 100 -0.27 -13.50 -3.02
CA SER A 100 1.00 -13.81 -2.36
C SER A 100 1.21 -13.01 -1.06
N ARG A 101 0.88 -11.71 -1.07
CA ARG A 101 1.09 -10.85 0.09
C ARG A 101 0.17 -11.19 1.26
N PHE A 102 -1.11 -11.42 0.96
CA PHE A 102 -2.14 -11.69 1.97
C PHE A 102 -2.46 -13.19 2.13
N ARG A 103 -1.71 -14.07 1.45
CA ARG A 103 -1.92 -15.51 1.49
C ARG A 103 -3.38 -15.89 1.22
N LEU A 104 -3.97 -15.27 0.21
CA LEU A 104 -5.31 -15.58 -0.22
C LEU A 104 -5.34 -16.97 -0.90
N PRO A 105 -6.39 -17.77 -0.70
CA PRO A 105 -6.52 -19.06 -1.34
C PRO A 105 -6.65 -18.93 -2.87
N VAL A 106 -6.25 -19.98 -3.59
CA VAL A 106 -6.44 -20.12 -5.03
C VAL A 106 -7.07 -21.48 -5.30
N PRO A 107 -8.27 -21.55 -5.86
CA PRO A 107 -9.13 -20.43 -6.27
C PRO A 107 -9.66 -19.62 -5.08
N LEU A 108 -9.95 -18.33 -5.32
CA LEU A 108 -10.53 -17.46 -4.30
C LEU A 108 -12.04 -17.75 -4.21
N PRO A 109 -12.58 -18.14 -3.04
CA PRO A 109 -14.01 -18.29 -2.85
C PRO A 109 -14.76 -16.98 -3.10
N LEU A 110 -15.93 -17.04 -3.74
CA LEU A 110 -16.75 -15.86 -4.00
C LEU A 110 -17.25 -15.21 -2.72
N GLU A 111 -17.56 -16.04 -1.71
CA GLU A 111 -18.00 -15.60 -0.39
C GLU A 111 -17.14 -16.22 0.71
N GLY A 112 -17.01 -15.51 1.82
CA GLY A 112 -16.29 -16.01 2.99
C GLY A 112 -14.77 -16.15 2.82
N ALA A 113 -14.19 -15.65 1.72
CA ALA A 113 -12.74 -15.68 1.52
C ALA A 113 -12.01 -15.05 2.71
N THR A 114 -10.99 -15.75 3.23
CA THR A 114 -10.17 -15.28 4.34
C THR A 114 -8.68 -15.34 3.96
N ALA A 115 -7.91 -14.40 4.50
CA ALA A 115 -6.47 -14.42 4.41
C ALA A 115 -5.89 -15.46 5.38
N ASN A 116 -4.99 -16.31 4.92
CA ASN A 116 -4.34 -17.30 5.79
C ASN A 116 -3.11 -16.67 6.49
N ILE A 117 -3.39 -15.71 7.39
CA ILE A 117 -2.39 -14.99 8.17
C ILE A 117 -2.69 -15.15 9.65
N THR A 118 -1.83 -15.86 10.36
CA THR A 118 -1.94 -16.00 11.82
C THR A 118 -1.38 -14.77 12.53
N ALA A 119 -1.96 -14.40 13.68
CA ALA A 119 -1.64 -13.19 14.42
C ALA A 119 -0.15 -13.01 14.75
N ASN A 120 0.57 -14.11 14.99
CA ASN A 120 2.00 -14.11 15.35
C ASN A 120 2.94 -14.34 14.15
N SER A 121 2.41 -14.43 12.93
CA SER A 121 3.24 -14.66 11.74
C SER A 121 4.08 -13.43 11.40
N GLY A 122 5.22 -13.64 10.72
CA GLY A 122 6.04 -12.54 10.20
C GLY A 122 5.27 -11.63 9.23
N THR A 123 4.27 -12.17 8.52
CA THR A 123 3.39 -11.37 7.67
C THR A 123 2.51 -10.43 8.51
N ALA A 124 1.92 -10.90 9.61
CA ALA A 124 1.15 -10.07 10.51
C ALA A 124 2.02 -8.98 11.16
N GLN A 125 3.25 -9.32 11.57
CA GLN A 125 4.20 -8.34 12.10
C GLN A 125 4.54 -7.26 11.07
N LEU A 126 4.75 -7.65 9.80
CA LEU A 126 4.99 -6.69 8.71
C LEU A 126 3.78 -5.77 8.49
N LEU A 127 2.56 -6.32 8.50
CA LEU A 127 1.34 -5.53 8.36
C LEU A 127 1.17 -4.51 9.49
N ARG A 128 1.50 -4.86 10.73
CA ARG A 128 1.42 -3.95 11.90
C ARG A 128 2.32 -2.73 11.78
N ILE A 129 3.48 -2.87 11.17
CA ILE A 129 4.42 -1.75 10.96
C ILE A 129 4.23 -1.05 9.61
N THR A 130 3.24 -1.47 8.82
CA THR A 130 2.95 -0.86 7.52
C THR A 130 2.25 0.48 7.70
N SER A 131 2.74 1.49 6.99
CA SER A 131 2.21 2.85 7.02
C SER A 131 1.29 3.16 5.82
N LEU A 132 1.53 2.51 4.67
CA LEU A 132 0.73 2.66 3.46
C LEU A 132 0.67 1.35 2.70
N LEU A 133 -0.52 1.00 2.20
CA LEU A 133 -0.73 -0.05 1.21
C LEU A 133 -1.07 0.59 -0.14
N ILE A 134 -0.28 0.31 -1.18
CA ILE A 134 -0.60 0.67 -2.57
C ILE A 134 -1.10 -0.60 -3.26
N TRP A 135 -2.28 -0.52 -3.87
CA TRP A 135 -2.89 -1.62 -4.60
C TRP A 135 -3.16 -1.22 -6.05
N ASP A 136 -2.27 -1.64 -6.93
CA ASP A 136 -2.39 -1.35 -8.37
C ASP A 136 -3.27 -2.36 -9.09
N GLU A 137 -3.83 -1.95 -10.24
CA GLU A 137 -4.81 -2.72 -11.02
C GLU A 137 -6.05 -3.14 -10.20
N ALA A 138 -6.42 -2.35 -9.19
CA ALA A 138 -7.51 -2.68 -8.28
C ALA A 138 -8.83 -3.05 -8.96
N PRO A 139 -9.29 -2.37 -10.04
CA PRO A 139 -10.53 -2.72 -10.73
C PRO A 139 -10.58 -4.16 -11.26
N ASN A 140 -9.42 -4.77 -11.50
CA ASN A 140 -9.34 -6.14 -11.99
C ASN A 140 -9.39 -7.19 -10.86
N ALA A 141 -9.40 -6.77 -9.60
CA ALA A 141 -9.52 -7.66 -8.46
C ALA A 141 -10.98 -8.06 -8.20
N PRO A 142 -11.26 -9.33 -7.87
CA PRO A 142 -12.60 -9.71 -7.46
C PRO A 142 -12.97 -9.09 -6.11
N ARG A 143 -14.24 -8.74 -5.91
CA ARG A 143 -14.74 -8.17 -4.65
C ARG A 143 -14.31 -8.97 -3.42
N ALA A 144 -14.35 -10.31 -3.51
CA ALA A 144 -13.92 -11.18 -2.44
C ALA A 144 -12.47 -10.94 -1.97
N ALA A 145 -11.57 -10.47 -2.86
CA ALA A 145 -10.21 -10.12 -2.47
C ALA A 145 -10.16 -8.86 -1.60
N PHE A 146 -10.95 -7.82 -1.93
CA PHE A 146 -11.05 -6.61 -1.11
C PHE A 146 -11.62 -6.93 0.27
N ASP A 147 -12.69 -7.73 0.32
CA ASP A 147 -13.33 -8.12 1.57
C ASP A 147 -12.39 -8.94 2.45
N ALA A 148 -11.63 -9.89 1.87
CA ALA A 148 -10.68 -10.71 2.59
C ALA A 148 -9.50 -9.89 3.14
N VAL A 149 -8.94 -8.98 2.33
CA VAL A 149 -7.84 -8.11 2.75
C VAL A 149 -8.30 -7.11 3.81
N SER A 150 -9.48 -6.51 3.64
CA SER A 150 -10.02 -5.57 4.63
C SER A 150 -10.23 -6.24 5.98
N ARG A 151 -10.87 -7.42 6.03
CA ARG A 151 -11.04 -8.19 7.27
C ARG A 151 -9.70 -8.58 7.90
N CYS A 152 -8.76 -9.06 7.10
CA CYS A 152 -7.43 -9.40 7.58
C CYS A 152 -6.74 -8.21 8.27
N LEU A 153 -6.77 -7.03 7.64
CA LEU A 153 -6.18 -5.83 8.21
C LEU A 153 -6.92 -5.35 9.45
N GLN A 154 -8.25 -5.43 9.47
CA GLN A 154 -9.05 -5.13 10.66
C GLN A 154 -8.67 -6.02 11.85
N ASP A 155 -8.45 -7.32 11.60
CA ASP A 155 -8.07 -8.26 12.65
C ASP A 155 -6.62 -8.08 13.12
N VAL A 156 -5.69 -7.86 12.20
CA VAL A 156 -4.26 -7.74 12.51
C VAL A 156 -3.93 -6.40 13.20
N LEU A 157 -4.67 -5.33 12.87
CA LEU A 157 -4.33 -3.96 13.30
C LEU A 157 -5.18 -3.46 14.49
N GLN A 158 -6.20 -4.21 14.93
CA GLN A 158 -7.19 -3.77 15.91
C GLN A 158 -6.63 -3.23 17.23
N ASP A 159 -5.48 -3.77 17.66
CA ASP A 159 -4.85 -3.44 18.94
C ASP A 159 -3.82 -2.30 18.82
N LEU A 160 -3.65 -1.73 17.63
CA LEU A 160 -2.73 -0.63 17.42
C LEU A 160 -3.41 0.72 17.68
N PRO A 161 -2.67 1.72 18.23
CA PRO A 161 -3.20 3.07 18.37
C PRO A 161 -3.57 3.64 17.00
N ASN A 162 -4.65 4.41 16.95
CA ASN A 162 -5.17 5.03 15.72
C ASN A 162 -5.64 4.03 14.64
N ARG A 163 -5.91 2.78 15.03
CA ARG A 163 -6.47 1.73 14.17
C ARG A 163 -7.83 1.29 14.72
N SER A 164 -8.71 0.79 13.86
CA SER A 164 -10.04 0.37 14.28
C SER A 164 -10.62 -0.69 13.38
N LYS A 165 -11.21 -1.74 13.98
CA LYS A 165 -12.02 -2.73 13.25
C LYS A 165 -13.21 -2.14 12.51
N ARG A 166 -13.69 -0.97 12.91
CA ARG A 166 -14.84 -0.31 12.28
C ARG A 166 -14.47 0.46 11.01
N GLN A 167 -13.18 0.71 10.81
CA GLN A 167 -12.70 1.41 9.61
C GLN A 167 -12.35 0.42 8.49
N PRO A 168 -12.58 0.78 7.22
CA PRO A 168 -12.08 0.00 6.10
C PRO A 168 -10.58 -0.25 6.24
N PHE A 169 -10.14 -1.46 5.93
CA PHE A 169 -8.74 -1.88 6.03
C PHE A 169 -8.09 -1.63 7.40
N GLY A 170 -8.89 -1.68 8.47
CA GLY A 170 -8.42 -1.45 9.84
C GLY A 170 -7.89 -0.04 10.11
N GLY A 171 -8.24 0.93 9.27
CA GLY A 171 -7.73 2.30 9.32
C GLY A 171 -6.33 2.48 8.73
N LEU A 172 -5.75 1.45 8.11
CA LEU A 172 -4.52 1.61 7.33
C LEU A 172 -4.79 2.49 6.11
N PRO A 173 -3.98 3.51 5.83
CA PRO A 173 -4.05 4.22 4.57
C PRO A 173 -3.84 3.28 3.38
N VAL A 174 -4.78 3.30 2.43
CA VAL A 174 -4.74 2.47 1.23
C VAL A 174 -4.93 3.36 0.01
N LEU A 175 -4.00 3.27 -0.93
CA LEU A 175 -4.09 3.91 -2.23
C LEU A 175 -4.37 2.85 -3.30
N PHE A 176 -5.59 2.85 -3.81
CA PHE A 176 -5.97 2.06 -4.96
C PHE A 176 -5.65 2.78 -6.25
N GLY A 177 -5.28 2.04 -7.26
CA GLY A 177 -5.14 2.59 -8.59
C GLY A 177 -5.57 1.63 -9.67
N GLY A 178 -5.98 2.20 -10.78
CA GLY A 178 -6.42 1.44 -11.93
C GLY A 178 -7.10 2.30 -12.97
N ASP A 179 -7.74 1.65 -13.93
CA ASP A 179 -8.52 2.26 -14.97
C ASP A 179 -9.91 1.60 -14.97
N PHE A 180 -10.92 2.31 -14.52
CA PHE A 180 -12.29 1.80 -14.49
C PHE A 180 -12.85 1.49 -15.88
N ARG A 181 -12.32 2.10 -16.93
CA ARG A 181 -12.74 1.85 -18.31
C ARG A 181 -12.30 0.47 -18.83
N GLN A 182 -11.35 -0.19 -18.15
CA GLN A 182 -10.87 -1.53 -18.51
C GLN A 182 -11.68 -2.66 -17.86
N ILE A 183 -12.66 -2.34 -17.00
CA ILE A 183 -13.58 -3.33 -16.45
C ILE A 183 -14.57 -3.70 -17.57
N ARG A 184 -14.53 -4.96 -17.99
CA ARG A 184 -15.52 -5.55 -18.93
C ARG A 184 -16.55 -6.34 -18.16
#